data_19f5405d629c2291f2552b0414e9e5c6
#
_entry.id   19f5405d629c2291f2552b0414e9e5c6
#
_cell.length_a   1.000
_cell.length_b   1.000
_cell.length_c   1.000
_cell.angle_alpha   90.00
_cell.angle_beta   90.00
_cell.angle_gamma   90.00
#
_symmetry.space_group_name_H-M   'P 1'
#
loop_
_entity.id
_entity.type
_entity.pdbx_description
1 polymer ?
#
loop_
_entity_poly.entity_id
_entity_poly.type
_entity_poly.pdbx_seq_one_letter_code
_entity_poly.pdbx_strand_id
1 'polypeptide(L)'
;MLPSDLVNYKKKSRKIIALTAWDSISGSIAEQANVDLVLVGDSLAMVCLGYKSTLPLTLENIIYHTNAVSRGFKKKIEEQPLVVSDMPFLTYQCGEDKAVEYAGKIIQSTYAKAVKVEGAEPEIQKVISRLIRMGIPVMGHIGLTPQSYLTVSYTHLTLPTIYSV
;
A
#
# COMPACT_ATOMS: atom_id res chain seq x y z
N MET A 1 -3.64 -15.26 -3.50
CA MET A 1 -2.25 -14.93 -3.92
C MET A 1 -1.40 -14.55 -2.71
N LEU A 2 -0.09 -14.85 -2.72
CA LEU A 2 0.88 -14.50 -1.68
C LEU A 2 1.92 -13.51 -2.23
N PRO A 3 2.60 -12.71 -1.39
CA PRO A 3 3.68 -11.81 -1.84
C PRO A 3 4.81 -12.52 -2.59
N SER A 4 5.13 -13.77 -2.21
CA SER A 4 6.12 -14.60 -2.90
C SER A 4 5.77 -14.91 -4.36
N ASP A 5 4.49 -14.94 -4.70
CA ASP A 5 4.03 -15.20 -6.07
C ASP A 5 4.45 -14.05 -7.01
N LEU A 6 4.38 -12.80 -6.52
CA LEU A 6 4.79 -11.63 -7.29
C LEU A 6 6.29 -11.62 -7.61
N VAL A 7 7.13 -12.09 -6.66
CA VAL A 7 8.58 -12.25 -6.90
C VAL A 7 8.84 -13.26 -8.02
N ASN A 8 8.06 -14.33 -8.07
CA ASN A 8 8.16 -15.35 -9.12
C ASN A 8 7.71 -14.81 -10.50
N TYR A 9 6.77 -13.86 -10.55
CA TYR A 9 6.34 -13.22 -11.79
C TYR A 9 7.50 -12.46 -12.45
N LYS A 10 8.30 -11.73 -11.65
CA LYS A 10 9.50 -11.05 -12.15
C LYS A 10 10.47 -12.04 -12.80
N LYS A 11 10.71 -13.19 -12.18
CA LYS A 11 11.58 -14.24 -12.74
C LYS A 11 11.07 -14.81 -14.07
N LYS A 12 9.73 -14.80 -14.27
CA LYS A 12 9.06 -15.27 -15.48
C LYS A 12 8.79 -14.16 -16.49
N SER A 13 9.33 -12.95 -16.29
CA SER A 13 9.05 -11.75 -17.10
C SER A 13 7.55 -11.44 -17.24
N ARG A 14 6.73 -11.90 -16.30
CA ARG A 14 5.30 -11.58 -16.23
C ARG A 14 5.11 -10.22 -15.57
N LYS A 15 4.37 -9.33 -16.23
CA LYS A 15 3.97 -8.04 -15.65
C LYS A 15 2.96 -8.25 -14.53
N ILE A 16 3.04 -7.41 -13.49
CA ILE A 16 2.10 -7.37 -12.38
C ILE A 16 1.09 -6.26 -12.67
N ILE A 17 -0.19 -6.60 -12.62
CA ILE A 17 -1.29 -5.63 -12.75
C ILE A 17 -1.73 -5.24 -11.35
N ALA A 18 -1.60 -3.96 -11.01
CA ALA A 18 -1.98 -3.40 -9.72
C ALA A 18 -3.02 -2.29 -9.89
N LEU A 19 -4.05 -2.29 -9.07
CA LEU A 19 -5.03 -1.21 -8.98
C LEU A 19 -5.19 -0.76 -7.52
N THR A 20 -5.58 0.50 -7.33
CA THR A 20 -6.03 1.01 -6.04
C THR A 20 -7.52 0.74 -5.84
N ALA A 21 -7.91 0.47 -4.60
CA ALA A 21 -9.32 0.37 -4.19
C ALA A 21 -9.48 0.90 -2.76
N TRP A 22 -10.69 1.33 -2.40
CA TRP A 22 -10.97 1.92 -1.08
C TRP A 22 -12.31 1.51 -0.47
N ASP A 23 -13.13 0.77 -1.21
CA ASP A 23 -14.44 0.26 -0.75
C ASP A 23 -14.78 -1.10 -1.38
N SER A 24 -15.93 -1.65 -1.03
CA SER A 24 -16.36 -2.96 -1.52
C SER A 24 -16.68 -2.96 -3.02
N ILE A 25 -17.10 -1.83 -3.58
CA ILE A 25 -17.42 -1.72 -5.02
C ILE A 25 -16.14 -1.73 -5.83
N SER A 26 -15.18 -0.84 -5.48
CA SER A 26 -13.88 -0.79 -6.14
C SER A 26 -13.07 -2.08 -5.96
N GLY A 27 -13.18 -2.73 -4.80
CA GLY A 27 -12.61 -4.07 -4.56
C GLY A 27 -13.18 -5.12 -5.49
N SER A 28 -14.52 -5.18 -5.62
CA SER A 28 -15.20 -6.10 -6.52
C SER A 28 -14.81 -5.87 -7.98
N ILE A 29 -14.70 -4.62 -8.43
CA ILE A 29 -14.27 -4.27 -9.78
C ILE A 29 -12.84 -4.76 -10.04
N ALA A 30 -11.92 -4.51 -9.10
CA ALA A 30 -10.53 -4.96 -9.20
C ALA A 30 -10.43 -6.50 -9.30
N GLU A 31 -11.20 -7.22 -8.48
CA GLU A 31 -11.26 -8.69 -8.55
C GLU A 31 -11.79 -9.19 -9.90
N GLN A 32 -12.87 -8.60 -10.41
CA GLN A 32 -13.44 -8.97 -11.72
C GLN A 32 -12.48 -8.67 -12.87
N ALA A 33 -11.68 -7.61 -12.76
CA ALA A 33 -10.64 -7.28 -13.73
C ALA A 33 -9.42 -8.23 -13.66
N ASN A 34 -9.41 -9.21 -12.75
CA ASN A 34 -8.33 -10.18 -12.55
C ASN A 34 -6.96 -9.52 -12.32
N VAL A 35 -6.92 -8.43 -11.55
CA VAL A 35 -5.65 -7.82 -11.16
C VAL A 35 -4.87 -8.74 -10.22
N ASP A 36 -3.56 -8.62 -10.22
CA ASP A 36 -2.69 -9.41 -9.34
C ASP A 36 -2.62 -8.81 -7.92
N LEU A 37 -2.73 -7.48 -7.81
CA LEU A 37 -2.59 -6.75 -6.56
C LEU A 37 -3.62 -5.64 -6.44
N VAL A 38 -4.21 -5.50 -5.26
CA VAL A 38 -5.02 -4.36 -4.88
C VAL A 38 -4.32 -3.60 -3.76
N LEU A 39 -4.04 -2.32 -4.00
CA LEU A 39 -3.49 -1.41 -3.02
C LEU A 39 -4.63 -0.61 -2.36
N VAL A 40 -4.75 -0.71 -1.05
CA VAL A 40 -5.55 0.22 -0.27
C VAL A 40 -4.61 1.33 0.19
N GLY A 41 -4.55 2.38 -0.63
CA GLY A 41 -3.58 3.46 -0.49
C GLY A 41 -4.07 4.57 0.43
N ASP A 42 -3.15 5.26 1.11
CA ASP A 42 -3.46 6.44 1.93
C ASP A 42 -4.00 7.62 1.09
N SER A 43 -3.78 7.58 -0.23
CA SER A 43 -4.39 8.51 -1.19
C SER A 43 -5.93 8.54 -1.13
N LEU A 44 -6.58 7.51 -0.54
CA LEU A 44 -8.01 7.52 -0.27
C LEU A 44 -8.43 8.71 0.59
N ALA A 45 -7.54 9.24 1.42
CA ALA A 45 -7.78 10.48 2.18
C ALA A 45 -8.20 11.62 1.25
N MET A 46 -7.52 11.73 0.11
CA MET A 46 -7.80 12.80 -0.87
C MET A 46 -8.95 12.43 -1.82
N VAL A 47 -8.91 11.24 -2.40
CA VAL A 47 -9.83 10.87 -3.49
C VAL A 47 -11.21 10.40 -2.99
N CYS A 48 -11.29 9.91 -1.76
CA CYS A 48 -12.51 9.35 -1.18
C CYS A 48 -13.05 10.20 -0.02
N LEU A 49 -12.16 10.66 0.88
CA LEU A 49 -12.56 11.40 2.08
C LEU A 49 -12.51 12.92 1.91
N GLY A 50 -11.96 13.44 0.79
CA GLY A 50 -11.96 14.86 0.45
C GLY A 50 -10.92 15.70 1.22
N TYR A 51 -9.94 15.08 1.87
CA TYR A 51 -8.83 15.80 2.48
C TYR A 51 -7.89 16.41 1.43
N LYS A 52 -7.16 17.46 1.80
CA LYS A 52 -6.19 18.11 0.91
C LYS A 52 -4.85 17.37 0.79
N SER A 53 -4.61 16.39 1.67
CA SER A 53 -3.40 15.57 1.70
C SER A 53 -3.67 14.20 2.31
N THR A 54 -2.68 13.31 2.26
CA THR A 54 -2.77 11.96 2.86
C THR A 54 -2.55 11.99 4.38
N LEU A 55 -1.95 13.05 4.93
CA LEU A 55 -1.50 13.13 6.33
C LEU A 55 -2.61 12.95 7.39
N PRO A 56 -3.87 13.38 7.19
CA PRO A 56 -4.92 13.18 8.18
C PRO A 56 -5.43 11.75 8.29
N LEU A 57 -5.03 10.84 7.39
CA LEU A 57 -5.52 9.46 7.42
C LEU A 57 -5.00 8.73 8.66
N THR A 58 -5.92 8.15 9.44
CA THR A 58 -5.55 7.38 10.64
C THR A 58 -5.36 5.89 10.34
N LEU A 59 -4.76 5.16 11.28
CA LEU A 59 -4.64 3.71 11.22
C LEU A 59 -6.02 3.03 11.16
N GLU A 60 -6.99 3.53 11.92
CA GLU A 60 -8.35 3.01 11.96
C GLU A 60 -9.05 3.20 10.61
N ASN A 61 -8.84 4.34 9.96
CA ASN A 61 -9.38 4.57 8.62
C ASN A 61 -8.84 3.56 7.61
N ILE A 62 -7.51 3.35 7.56
CA ILE A 62 -6.93 2.41 6.61
C ILE A 62 -7.38 0.97 6.88
N ILE A 63 -7.49 0.55 8.13
CA ILE A 63 -8.03 -0.75 8.53
C ILE A 63 -9.48 -0.90 8.07
N TYR A 64 -10.31 0.12 8.30
CA TYR A 64 -11.72 0.12 7.89
C TYR A 64 -11.87 -0.05 6.38
N HIS A 65 -11.13 0.73 5.60
CA HIS A 65 -11.17 0.69 4.14
C HIS A 65 -10.58 -0.61 3.58
N THR A 66 -9.49 -1.13 4.15
CA THR A 66 -8.91 -2.42 3.77
C THR A 66 -9.92 -3.56 3.95
N ASN A 67 -10.64 -3.57 5.05
CA ASN A 67 -11.73 -4.53 5.28
C ASN A 67 -12.92 -4.32 4.33
N ALA A 68 -13.26 -3.08 4.02
CA ALA A 68 -14.33 -2.79 3.05
C ALA A 68 -14.00 -3.34 1.66
N VAL A 69 -12.79 -3.11 1.17
CA VAL A 69 -12.28 -3.66 -0.10
C VAL A 69 -12.39 -5.18 -0.11
N SER A 70 -11.88 -5.84 0.92
CA SER A 70 -11.86 -7.31 1.02
C SER A 70 -13.26 -7.92 1.06
N ARG A 71 -14.24 -7.24 1.68
CA ARG A 71 -15.66 -7.68 1.65
C ARG A 71 -16.27 -7.60 0.25
N GLY A 72 -15.69 -6.84 -0.66
CA GLY A 72 -16.10 -6.76 -2.06
C GLY A 72 -15.77 -8.01 -2.86
N PHE A 73 -14.78 -8.80 -2.45
CA PHE A 73 -14.34 -9.99 -3.16
C PHE A 73 -15.37 -11.11 -3.08
N LYS A 74 -15.57 -11.83 -4.19
CA LYS A 74 -16.54 -12.92 -4.34
C LYS A 74 -15.89 -14.25 -4.70
N LYS A 75 -14.68 -14.22 -5.26
CA LYS A 75 -13.92 -15.43 -5.61
C LYS A 75 -13.43 -16.15 -4.35
N LYS A 76 -13.02 -17.41 -4.52
CA LYS A 76 -12.31 -18.14 -3.46
C LYS A 76 -11.03 -17.42 -3.07
N ILE A 77 -10.62 -17.57 -1.83
CA ILE A 77 -9.50 -16.80 -1.24
C ILE A 77 -8.18 -17.01 -2.00
N GLU A 78 -8.00 -18.18 -2.61
CA GLU A 78 -6.82 -18.52 -3.40
C GLU A 78 -6.76 -17.75 -4.73
N GLU A 79 -7.94 -17.36 -5.24
CA GLU A 79 -8.11 -16.67 -6.53
C GLU A 79 -8.23 -15.14 -6.35
N GLN A 80 -8.30 -14.68 -5.10
CA GLN A 80 -8.39 -13.24 -4.81
C GLN A 80 -7.05 -12.55 -5.06
N PRO A 81 -7.06 -11.27 -5.47
CA PRO A 81 -5.84 -10.48 -5.60
C PRO A 81 -5.11 -10.36 -4.26
N LEU A 82 -3.81 -10.11 -4.33
CA LEU A 82 -3.04 -9.74 -3.14
C LEU A 82 -3.50 -8.38 -2.64
N VAL A 83 -3.94 -8.29 -1.38
CA VAL A 83 -4.25 -7.00 -0.75
C VAL A 83 -3.00 -6.47 -0.06
N VAL A 84 -2.61 -5.25 -0.41
CA VAL A 84 -1.57 -4.47 0.25
C VAL A 84 -2.23 -3.24 0.89
N SER A 85 -1.93 -2.98 2.15
CA SER A 85 -2.44 -1.80 2.87
C SER A 85 -1.31 -0.81 3.11
N ASP A 86 -1.53 0.46 2.84
CA ASP A 86 -0.57 1.50 3.22
C ASP A 86 -0.45 1.60 4.73
N MET A 87 0.74 1.96 5.19
CA MET A 87 0.95 2.45 6.54
C MET A 87 0.79 3.99 6.53
N PRO A 88 -0.23 4.55 7.20
CA PRO A 88 -0.45 5.99 7.27
C PRO A 88 0.73 6.74 7.89
N PHE A 89 0.78 8.05 7.63
CA PHE A 89 1.77 8.94 8.22
C PHE A 89 1.86 8.78 9.74
N LEU A 90 3.08 8.80 10.29
CA LEU A 90 3.45 8.58 11.69
C LEU A 90 3.20 7.16 12.23
N THR A 91 2.78 6.20 11.43
CA THR A 91 2.67 4.81 11.88
C THR A 91 4.00 4.03 11.79
N TYR A 92 4.97 4.53 11.02
CA TYR A 92 6.28 3.87 10.88
C TYR A 92 7.48 4.83 11.03
N GLN A 93 7.26 6.14 11.03
CA GLN A 93 8.32 7.13 11.20
C GLN A 93 8.75 7.29 12.67
N CYS A 94 7.98 6.78 13.61
CA CYS A 94 8.24 6.90 15.05
C CYS A 94 9.13 5.77 15.64
N GLY A 95 9.85 5.05 14.80
CA GLY A 95 10.78 3.99 15.19
C GLY A 95 10.28 2.57 14.89
N GLU A 96 11.24 1.64 14.90
CA GLU A 96 11.03 0.26 14.41
C GLU A 96 9.96 -0.52 15.20
N ASP A 97 9.93 -0.39 16.52
CA ASP A 97 9.00 -1.16 17.36
C ASP A 97 7.55 -0.69 17.17
N LYS A 98 7.33 0.63 17.06
CA LYS A 98 6.02 1.18 16.72
C LYS A 98 5.58 0.78 15.31
N ALA A 99 6.49 0.77 14.36
CA ALA A 99 6.19 0.31 13.01
C ALA A 99 5.72 -1.16 13.00
N VAL A 100 6.37 -2.03 13.77
CA VAL A 100 5.97 -3.43 13.93
C VAL A 100 4.59 -3.54 14.59
N GLU A 101 4.32 -2.76 15.63
CA GLU A 101 3.02 -2.73 16.30
C GLU A 101 1.88 -2.34 15.33
N TYR A 102 2.04 -1.24 14.60
CA TYR A 102 1.00 -0.74 13.69
C TYR A 102 0.84 -1.63 12.44
N ALA A 103 1.93 -2.10 11.86
CA ALA A 103 1.86 -3.07 10.76
C ALA A 103 1.22 -4.37 11.21
N GLY A 104 1.55 -4.84 12.42
CA GLY A 104 0.92 -6.00 13.04
C GLY A 104 -0.59 -5.81 13.21
N LYS A 105 -1.05 -4.65 13.68
CA LYS A 105 -2.48 -4.32 13.77
C LYS A 105 -3.17 -4.40 12.41
N ILE A 106 -2.56 -3.85 11.34
CA ILE A 106 -3.12 -3.95 9.99
C ILE A 106 -3.28 -5.41 9.58
N ILE A 107 -2.20 -6.21 9.66
CA ILE A 107 -2.22 -7.62 9.23
C ILE A 107 -3.20 -8.47 10.05
N GLN A 108 -3.27 -8.24 11.37
CA GLN A 108 -4.16 -9.00 12.27
C GLN A 108 -5.64 -8.63 12.11
N SER A 109 -5.92 -7.36 11.78
CA SER A 109 -7.29 -6.83 11.76
C SER A 109 -7.90 -6.81 10.35
N THR A 110 -7.14 -7.17 9.33
CA THR A 110 -7.58 -7.10 7.93
C THR A 110 -7.20 -8.34 7.13
N TYR A 111 -7.59 -8.38 5.86
CA TYR A 111 -7.16 -9.40 4.89
C TYR A 111 -5.90 -8.99 4.12
N ALA A 112 -5.25 -7.88 4.47
CA ALA A 112 -3.96 -7.50 3.88
C ALA A 112 -2.89 -8.56 4.19
N LYS A 113 -2.06 -8.87 3.19
CA LYS A 113 -0.95 -9.81 3.30
C LYS A 113 0.41 -9.13 3.18
N ALA A 114 0.41 -7.82 3.02
CA ALA A 114 1.59 -6.97 3.02
C ALA A 114 1.19 -5.55 3.42
N VAL A 115 2.16 -4.78 3.88
CA VAL A 115 2.00 -3.33 4.09
C VAL A 115 2.86 -2.55 3.11
N LYS A 116 2.47 -1.29 2.79
CA LYS A 116 3.32 -0.39 1.99
C LYS A 116 3.91 0.70 2.88
N VAL A 117 5.18 1.02 2.63
CA VAL A 117 5.96 2.02 3.35
C VAL A 117 6.63 2.96 2.34
N GLU A 118 6.55 4.27 2.56
CA GLU A 118 7.17 5.28 1.71
C GLU A 118 8.51 5.76 2.27
N GLY A 119 9.47 6.02 1.37
CA GLY A 119 10.78 6.57 1.68
C GLY A 119 11.92 5.58 1.46
N ALA A 120 13.13 6.14 1.38
CA ALA A 120 14.36 5.38 1.20
C ALA A 120 15.47 5.81 2.16
N GLU A 121 15.18 6.70 3.11
CA GLU A 121 16.10 7.19 4.13
C GLU A 121 16.61 6.02 5.00
N PRO A 122 17.82 6.10 5.55
CA PRO A 122 18.41 5.02 6.36
C PRO A 122 17.51 4.54 7.50
N GLU A 123 16.73 5.44 8.11
CA GLU A 123 15.78 5.15 9.17
C GLU A 123 14.63 4.27 8.66
N ILE A 124 14.11 4.60 7.48
CA ILE A 124 13.02 3.84 6.84
C ILE A 124 13.52 2.47 6.38
N GLN A 125 14.75 2.37 5.88
CA GLN A 125 15.36 1.08 5.54
C GLN A 125 15.48 0.16 6.75
N LYS A 126 15.82 0.70 7.95
CA LYS A 126 15.83 -0.08 9.21
C LYS A 126 14.43 -0.59 9.57
N VAL A 127 13.42 0.28 9.46
CA VAL A 127 12.01 -0.10 9.68
C VAL A 127 11.61 -1.23 8.74
N ILE A 128 11.85 -1.10 7.44
CA ILE A 128 11.52 -2.15 6.45
C ILE A 128 12.22 -3.46 6.80
N SER A 129 13.52 -3.41 7.11
CA SER A 129 14.28 -4.59 7.52
C SER A 129 13.69 -5.24 8.79
N ARG A 130 13.28 -4.44 9.78
CA ARG A 130 12.67 -4.92 11.02
C ARG A 130 11.32 -5.60 10.75
N LEU A 131 10.45 -4.99 9.95
CA LEU A 131 9.16 -5.55 9.57
C LEU A 131 9.32 -6.92 8.88
N ILE A 132 10.22 -7.02 7.90
CA ILE A 132 10.50 -8.27 7.17
C ILE A 132 11.00 -9.36 8.13
N ARG A 133 11.92 -9.04 9.05
CA ARG A 133 12.41 -10.00 10.05
C ARG A 133 11.33 -10.48 11.01
N MET A 134 10.28 -9.67 11.24
CA MET A 134 9.12 -10.06 12.05
C MET A 134 8.06 -10.81 11.23
N GLY A 135 8.33 -11.13 9.97
CA GLY A 135 7.41 -11.89 9.12
C GLY A 135 6.33 -11.05 8.45
N ILE A 136 6.46 -9.72 8.44
CA ILE A 136 5.52 -8.82 7.78
C ILE A 136 6.08 -8.44 6.40
N PRO A 137 5.44 -8.87 5.29
CA PRO A 137 5.89 -8.49 3.95
C PRO A 137 5.69 -7.00 3.71
N VAL A 138 6.67 -6.37 3.04
CA VAL A 138 6.67 -4.93 2.78
C VAL A 138 6.77 -4.65 1.29
N MET A 139 5.92 -3.75 0.80
CA MET A 139 6.03 -3.06 -0.47
C MET A 139 6.68 -1.70 -0.24
N GLY A 140 7.88 -1.48 -0.77
CA GLY A 140 8.55 -0.17 -0.70
C GLY A 140 8.03 0.78 -1.77
N HIS A 141 7.93 2.08 -1.43
CA HIS A 141 7.59 3.15 -2.37
C HIS A 141 8.66 4.23 -2.34
N ILE A 142 9.28 4.48 -3.49
CA ILE A 142 10.28 5.51 -3.71
C ILE A 142 9.83 6.43 -4.85
N GLY A 143 10.41 7.63 -4.90
CA GLY A 143 10.05 8.65 -5.88
C GLY A 143 9.15 9.71 -5.28
N LEU A 144 7.96 9.93 -5.84
CA LEU A 144 6.99 10.88 -5.29
C LEU A 144 6.30 10.26 -4.07
N THR A 145 6.64 10.76 -2.88
CA THR A 145 6.13 10.27 -1.59
C THR A 145 5.17 11.29 -0.97
N PRO A 146 3.84 11.13 -1.15
CA PRO A 146 2.83 12.09 -0.69
C PRO A 146 2.88 12.40 0.81
N GLN A 147 3.31 11.46 1.64
CA GLN A 147 3.46 11.68 3.08
C GLN A 147 4.56 12.71 3.43
N SER A 148 5.52 12.92 2.53
CA SER A 148 6.61 13.89 2.70
C SER A 148 6.33 15.24 2.04
N TYR A 149 5.09 15.51 1.61
CA TYR A 149 4.79 16.69 0.79
C TYR A 149 5.08 18.03 1.50
N LEU A 150 5.05 18.08 2.83
CA LEU A 150 5.43 19.28 3.61
C LEU A 150 6.92 19.56 3.62
N THR A 151 7.76 18.56 3.35
CA THR A 151 9.22 18.67 3.39
C THR A 151 9.83 18.82 1.99
N VAL A 152 9.09 18.45 0.94
CA VAL A 152 9.56 18.51 -0.45
C VAL A 152 8.74 19.57 -1.18
N SER A 153 9.43 20.59 -1.74
CA SER A 153 8.81 21.51 -2.67
C SER A 153 8.63 20.80 -4.01
N TYR A 154 7.45 20.21 -4.23
CA TYR A 154 7.13 19.50 -5.49
C TYR A 154 7.12 20.40 -6.73
N THR A 155 7.31 21.71 -6.57
CA THR A 155 7.38 22.67 -7.68
C THR A 155 8.53 22.40 -8.65
N HIS A 156 9.51 21.57 -8.27
CA HIS A 156 10.68 21.23 -9.12
C HIS A 156 10.67 19.78 -9.62
N LEU A 157 9.73 18.96 -9.19
CA LEU A 157 9.57 17.60 -9.71
C LEU A 157 8.60 17.60 -10.90
N THR A 158 8.97 18.28 -11.97
CA THR A 158 8.39 17.97 -13.28
C THR A 158 8.99 16.63 -13.71
N LEU A 159 8.20 15.57 -13.63
CA LEU A 159 8.53 14.34 -14.35
C LEU A 159 8.70 14.71 -15.82
N PRO A 160 9.82 14.37 -16.47
CA PRO A 160 9.94 14.58 -17.91
C PRO A 160 8.80 13.81 -18.57
N THR A 161 7.88 14.54 -19.19
CA THR A 161 6.83 13.92 -19.98
C THR A 161 7.53 13.40 -21.23
N ILE A 162 7.85 12.12 -21.25
CA ILE A 162 8.36 11.46 -22.45
C ILE A 162 7.16 11.27 -23.37
N TYR A 163 6.97 12.20 -24.29
CA TYR A 163 6.14 11.94 -25.45
C TYR A 163 6.94 11.03 -26.40
N SER A 164 6.69 9.74 -26.33
CA SER A 164 7.02 8.87 -27.46
C SER A 164 5.82 8.92 -28.41
N VAL A 165 6.02 9.53 -29.57
CA VAL A 165 5.14 9.43 -30.72
C VAL A 165 5.28 8.04 -31.33
#